data_2821113a51cb7c64a1a32fe513e91099
#
_entry.id   2821113a51cb7c64a1a32fe513e91099
#
_cell.length_a   1.000
_cell.length_b   1.000
_cell.length_c   1.000
_cell.angle_alpha   90.00
_cell.angle_beta   90.00
_cell.angle_gamma   90.00
#
_symmetry.space_group_name_H-M   'P 1'
#
loop_
_entity.id
_entity.type
_entity.pdbx_description
1 polymer ?
#
loop_
_entity_poly.entity_id
_entity_poly.type
_entity_poly.pdbx_seq_one_letter_code
_entity_poly.pdbx_strand_id
1 'polypeptide(L)'
;MDKPLNVVLLLAGGHGFRMHTDRPKQFIEIAGEPVISYTLQAFQRHHEIDRIYVVCNPEWNDFVKTTARNGRISKLHTLFPAGDTSIDSLRNGIAGLYAELGEQNPTVLTHEAVRPLVSDEIISLNL
;
A
#
# COMPACT_ATOMS: atom_id res chain seq x y z
N MET A 1 3.09 -25.72 12.31
CA MET A 1 2.67 -24.43 12.85
C MET A 1 2.83 -23.35 11.81
N ASP A 2 1.76 -22.63 11.60
CA ASP A 2 1.76 -21.60 10.60
C ASP A 2 2.51 -20.37 11.10
N LYS A 3 3.36 -19.82 10.24
CA LYS A 3 4.01 -18.53 10.54
C LYS A 3 2.95 -17.43 10.51
N PRO A 4 3.07 -16.42 11.38
CA PRO A 4 2.24 -15.24 11.25
C PRO A 4 2.42 -14.61 9.87
N LEU A 5 1.35 -14.04 9.34
CA LEU A 5 1.43 -13.33 8.07
C LEU A 5 2.24 -12.05 8.24
N ASN A 6 3.08 -11.77 7.26
CA ASN A 6 3.75 -10.47 7.14
C ASN A 6 2.99 -9.66 6.10
N VAL A 7 2.37 -8.58 6.52
CA VAL A 7 1.56 -7.76 5.61
C VAL A 7 2.10 -6.34 5.58
N VAL A 8 2.00 -5.69 4.43
CA VAL A 8 2.30 -4.27 4.31
C VAL A 8 1.01 -3.49 4.12
N LEU A 9 0.91 -2.39 4.83
CA LEU A 9 -0.18 -1.44 4.70
C LEU A 9 0.38 -0.19 4.03
N LEU A 10 0.07 0.00 2.75
CA LEU A 10 0.52 1.16 1.99
C LEU A 10 -0.47 2.30 2.17
N LEU A 11 0.03 3.43 2.64
CA LEU A 11 -0.77 4.63 2.85
C LEU A 11 -0.73 5.48 1.59
N ALA A 12 -1.85 5.57 0.90
CA ALA A 12 -1.98 6.25 -0.39
C ALA A 12 -3.15 7.25 -0.38
N GLY A 13 -3.43 7.84 0.79
CA GLY A 13 -4.59 8.72 0.95
C GLY A 13 -4.34 10.21 0.69
N GLY A 14 -3.10 10.62 0.40
CA GLY A 14 -2.78 12.02 0.18
C GLY A 14 -3.47 12.61 -1.04
N HIS A 15 -3.84 13.87 -0.96
CA HIS A 15 -4.58 14.54 -2.03
C HIS A 15 -3.70 15.24 -3.08
N GLY A 16 -2.44 15.52 -2.77
CA GLY A 16 -1.50 16.09 -3.73
C GLY A 16 -1.74 17.56 -4.07
N PHE A 17 -2.51 18.29 -3.27
CA PHE A 17 -2.87 19.68 -3.58
C PHE A 17 -1.66 20.62 -3.77
N ARG A 18 -0.56 20.32 -3.10
CA ARG A 18 0.63 21.18 -3.15
C ARG A 18 1.36 21.16 -4.48
N MET A 19 1.03 20.23 -5.35
CA MET A 19 1.69 20.08 -6.65
C MET A 19 0.93 20.73 -7.79
N HIS A 20 -0.21 21.34 -7.50
CA HIS A 20 -1.10 21.91 -8.53
C HIS A 20 -1.41 20.92 -9.65
N THR A 21 -1.56 19.65 -9.29
CA THR A 21 -1.91 18.61 -10.24
C THR A 21 -3.31 18.09 -9.93
N ASP A 22 -3.96 17.52 -10.95
CA ASP A 22 -5.28 16.92 -10.78
C ASP A 22 -5.21 15.56 -10.10
N ARG A 23 -4.00 15.11 -9.77
CA ARG A 23 -3.78 13.75 -9.31
C ARG A 23 -2.87 13.75 -8.09
N PRO A 24 -3.18 12.95 -7.05
CA PRO A 24 -2.28 12.78 -5.91
C PRO A 24 -0.90 12.29 -6.32
N LYS A 25 0.12 12.66 -5.53
CA LYS A 25 1.52 12.35 -5.85
C LYS A 25 1.77 10.88 -6.15
N GLN A 26 1.15 9.98 -5.39
CA GLN A 26 1.36 8.54 -5.53
C GLN A 26 0.85 7.99 -6.86
N PHE A 27 0.01 8.75 -7.56
CA PHE A 27 -0.58 8.33 -8.85
C PHE A 27 0.01 9.06 -10.05
N ILE A 28 0.95 9.99 -9.82
CA ILE A 28 1.66 10.67 -10.90
C ILE A 28 2.60 9.68 -11.59
N GLU A 29 2.67 9.74 -12.92
CA GLU A 29 3.54 8.84 -13.68
C GLU A 29 4.98 9.32 -13.70
N ILE A 30 5.88 8.36 -13.50
CA ILE A 30 7.32 8.55 -13.64
C ILE A 30 7.82 7.40 -14.51
N ALA A 31 8.51 7.74 -15.61
CA ALA A 31 9.03 6.73 -16.54
C ALA A 31 7.94 5.76 -17.03
N GLY A 32 6.75 6.29 -17.27
CA GLY A 32 5.66 5.52 -17.87
C GLY A 32 4.76 4.76 -16.90
N GLU A 33 5.05 4.80 -15.58
CA GLU A 33 4.22 4.12 -14.59
C GLU A 33 3.91 5.03 -13.40
N PRO A 34 2.72 4.89 -12.79
CA PRO A 34 2.41 5.62 -11.56
C PRO A 34 3.43 5.31 -10.47
N VAL A 35 3.73 6.30 -9.62
CA VAL A 35 4.66 6.09 -8.50
C VAL A 35 4.27 4.88 -7.66
N ILE A 36 2.98 4.70 -7.38
CA ILE A 36 2.52 3.56 -6.57
C ILE A 36 2.88 2.22 -7.21
N SER A 37 2.99 2.14 -8.54
CA SER A 37 3.38 0.91 -9.21
C SER A 37 4.76 0.43 -8.76
N TYR A 38 5.71 1.35 -8.67
CA TYR A 38 7.07 1.01 -8.22
C TYR A 38 7.07 0.53 -6.77
N THR A 39 6.29 1.18 -5.92
CA THR A 39 6.16 0.78 -4.52
C THR A 39 5.54 -0.60 -4.39
N LEU A 40 4.44 -0.84 -5.12
CA LEU A 40 3.80 -2.15 -5.13
C LEU A 40 4.75 -3.25 -5.58
N GLN A 41 5.52 -2.98 -6.62
CA GLN A 41 6.48 -3.96 -7.15
C GLN A 41 7.57 -4.30 -6.14
N ALA A 42 8.05 -3.31 -5.38
CA ALA A 42 9.07 -3.53 -4.37
C ALA A 42 8.59 -4.55 -3.33
N PHE A 43 7.36 -4.40 -2.85
CA PHE A 43 6.80 -5.32 -1.87
C PHE A 43 6.37 -6.65 -2.49
N GLN A 44 5.91 -6.62 -3.74
CA GLN A 44 5.56 -7.86 -4.46
C GLN A 44 6.77 -8.79 -4.61
N ARG A 45 7.94 -8.22 -4.87
CA ARG A 45 9.17 -8.99 -5.07
C ARG A 45 9.74 -9.57 -3.78
N HIS A 46 9.38 -8.99 -2.63
CA HIS A 46 9.98 -9.41 -1.36
C HIS A 46 9.37 -10.73 -0.89
N HIS A 47 10.21 -11.75 -0.73
CA HIS A 47 9.73 -13.11 -0.43
C HIS A 47 9.09 -13.25 0.95
N GLU A 48 9.40 -12.36 1.89
CA GLU A 48 8.84 -12.41 3.24
C GLU A 48 7.51 -11.66 3.39
N ILE A 49 7.12 -10.87 2.38
CA ILE A 49 5.82 -10.18 2.39
C ILE A 49 4.75 -11.11 1.82
N ASP A 50 3.72 -11.37 2.61
CA ASP A 50 2.65 -12.28 2.23
C ASP A 50 1.50 -11.55 1.52
N ARG A 51 1.12 -10.37 2.00
CA ARG A 51 0.01 -9.60 1.44
C ARG A 51 0.29 -8.12 1.46
N ILE A 52 -0.32 -7.42 0.49
CA ILE A 52 -0.27 -5.97 0.38
C ILE A 52 -1.69 -5.44 0.53
N TYR A 53 -1.85 -4.44 1.39
CA TYR A 53 -3.10 -3.71 1.57
C TYR A 53 -2.84 -2.24 1.27
N VAL A 54 -3.80 -1.56 0.69
CA VAL A 54 -3.64 -0.15 0.33
C VAL A 54 -4.78 0.66 0.94
N VAL A 55 -4.44 1.79 1.55
CA VAL A 55 -5.41 2.75 2.04
C VAL A 55 -5.44 3.92 1.07
N CYS A 56 -6.55 4.12 0.37
CA CYS A 56 -6.67 5.20 -0.60
C CYS A 56 -8.12 5.72 -0.65
N ASN A 57 -8.28 6.91 -1.19
CA ASN A 57 -9.63 7.43 -1.42
C ASN A 57 -10.37 6.51 -2.39
N PRO A 58 -11.65 6.20 -2.11
CA PRO A 58 -12.40 5.25 -2.95
C PRO A 58 -12.46 5.64 -4.43
N GLU A 59 -12.39 6.92 -4.75
CA GLU A 59 -12.38 7.37 -6.14
C GLU A 59 -11.17 6.85 -6.93
N TRP A 60 -10.11 6.43 -6.23
CA TRP A 60 -8.90 5.89 -6.85
C TRP A 60 -8.80 4.37 -6.79
N ASN A 61 -9.82 3.69 -6.24
CA ASN A 61 -9.79 2.23 -6.12
C ASN A 61 -9.57 1.53 -7.46
N ASP A 62 -10.31 1.93 -8.48
CA ASP A 62 -10.17 1.30 -9.80
C ASP A 62 -8.80 1.56 -10.40
N PHE A 63 -8.25 2.76 -10.20
CA PHE A 63 -6.92 3.10 -10.65
C PHE A 63 -5.87 2.18 -10.01
N VAL A 64 -5.95 1.99 -8.68
CA VAL A 64 -5.02 1.13 -7.94
C VAL A 64 -5.15 -0.32 -8.41
N LYS A 65 -6.37 -0.80 -8.56
CA LYS A 65 -6.61 -2.17 -9.03
C LYS A 65 -6.07 -2.40 -10.42
N THR A 66 -6.28 -1.45 -11.33
CA THR A 66 -5.77 -1.53 -12.70
C THR A 66 -4.24 -1.51 -12.71
N THR A 67 -3.64 -0.62 -11.92
CA THR A 67 -2.18 -0.54 -11.79
C THR A 67 -1.60 -1.86 -11.28
N ALA A 68 -2.24 -2.45 -10.28
CA ALA A 68 -1.80 -3.72 -9.72
C ALA A 68 -1.92 -4.85 -10.74
N ARG A 69 -3.01 -4.87 -11.50
CA ARG A 69 -3.21 -5.88 -12.54
C ARG A 69 -2.13 -5.77 -13.62
N ASN A 70 -1.86 -4.56 -14.08
CA ASN A 70 -0.85 -4.32 -15.10
C ASN A 70 0.55 -4.70 -14.62
N GLY A 71 0.83 -4.49 -13.34
CA GLY A 71 2.10 -4.84 -12.73
C GLY A 71 2.19 -6.27 -12.21
N ARG A 72 1.13 -7.05 -12.38
CA ARG A 72 1.04 -8.43 -11.90
C ARG A 72 1.26 -8.54 -10.39
N ILE A 73 0.65 -7.62 -9.65
CA ILE A 73 0.77 -7.58 -8.18
C ILE A 73 -0.24 -8.56 -7.57
N SER A 74 0.15 -9.81 -7.50
CA SER A 74 -0.72 -10.88 -6.99
C SER A 74 -0.95 -10.80 -5.48
N LYS A 75 -0.08 -10.12 -4.74
CA LYS A 75 -0.19 -10.00 -3.28
C LYS A 75 -1.18 -8.94 -2.84
N LEU A 76 -1.64 -8.07 -3.75
CA LEU A 76 -2.64 -7.06 -3.40
C LEU A 76 -3.92 -7.74 -2.95
N HIS A 77 -4.36 -7.42 -1.73
CA HIS A 77 -5.50 -8.10 -1.12
C HIS A 77 -6.73 -7.20 -1.01
N THR A 78 -6.67 -6.17 -0.20
CA THR A 78 -7.83 -5.31 0.05
C THR A 78 -7.44 -3.84 0.01
N LEU A 79 -8.37 -3.01 -0.44
CA LEU A 79 -8.25 -1.56 -0.40
C LEU A 79 -9.17 -1.05 0.71
N PHE A 80 -8.61 -0.24 1.61
CA PHE A 80 -9.38 0.38 2.69
C PHE A 80 -9.54 1.87 2.41
N PRO A 81 -10.64 2.49 2.86
CA PRO A 81 -10.86 3.90 2.58
C PRO A 81 -9.92 4.80 3.38
N ALA A 82 -9.39 5.83 2.74
CA ALA A 82 -8.59 6.84 3.40
C ALA A 82 -9.48 7.75 4.26
N GLY A 83 -8.87 8.31 5.30
CA GLY A 83 -9.53 9.32 6.13
C GLY A 83 -9.10 10.72 5.74
N ASP A 84 -9.54 11.71 6.50
CA ASP A 84 -9.23 13.12 6.23
C ASP A 84 -7.77 13.47 6.51
N THR A 85 -7.15 12.75 7.43
CA THR A 85 -5.75 12.96 7.78
C THR A 85 -4.98 11.66 7.65
N SER A 86 -3.64 11.77 7.72
CA SER A 86 -2.78 10.57 7.70
C SER A 86 -3.09 9.62 8.86
N ILE A 87 -3.39 10.18 10.03
CA ILE A 87 -3.72 9.38 11.21
C ILE A 87 -5.06 8.67 10.99
N ASP A 88 -6.04 9.37 10.44
CA ASP A 88 -7.35 8.76 10.16
C ASP A 88 -7.23 7.64 9.12
N SER A 89 -6.40 7.85 8.10
CA SER A 89 -6.13 6.80 7.11
C SER A 89 -5.49 5.58 7.75
N LEU A 90 -4.51 5.80 8.62
CA LEU A 90 -3.85 4.70 9.34
C LEU A 90 -4.85 3.94 10.21
N ARG A 91 -5.71 4.67 10.93
CA ARG A 91 -6.76 4.03 11.74
C ARG A 91 -7.69 3.18 10.91
N ASN A 92 -8.13 3.70 9.76
CA ASN A 92 -9.00 2.94 8.86
C ASN A 92 -8.33 1.66 8.38
N GLY A 93 -7.05 1.76 8.02
CA GLY A 93 -6.28 0.60 7.59
C GLY A 93 -6.12 -0.44 8.68
N ILE A 94 -5.76 0.00 9.88
CA ILE A 94 -5.59 -0.91 11.02
C ILE A 94 -6.92 -1.57 11.38
N ALA A 95 -8.01 -0.80 11.41
CA ALA A 95 -9.33 -1.35 11.69
C ALA A 95 -9.73 -2.39 10.64
N GLY A 96 -9.44 -2.11 9.36
CA GLY A 96 -9.73 -3.05 8.28
C GLY A 96 -8.92 -4.33 8.41
N LEU A 97 -7.63 -4.21 8.72
CA LEU A 97 -6.78 -5.38 8.95
C LEU A 97 -7.27 -6.20 10.12
N TYR A 98 -7.65 -5.55 11.22
CA TYR A 98 -8.18 -6.25 12.37
C TYR A 98 -9.45 -7.03 12.02
N ALA A 99 -10.33 -6.40 11.22
CA ALA A 99 -11.57 -7.06 10.81
C ALA A 99 -11.31 -8.29 9.92
N GLU A 100 -10.29 -8.23 9.04
CA GLU A 100 -9.98 -9.35 8.16
C GLU A 100 -9.14 -10.43 8.83
N LEU A 101 -8.11 -10.03 9.56
CA LEU A 101 -7.11 -10.97 10.06
C LEU A 101 -7.29 -11.33 11.53
N GLY A 102 -7.95 -10.46 12.28
CA GLY A 102 -8.35 -10.75 13.65
C GLY A 102 -7.25 -11.41 14.48
N GLU A 103 -7.52 -12.63 14.90
CA GLU A 103 -6.64 -13.37 15.79
C GLU A 103 -5.40 -13.97 15.10
N GLN A 104 -5.23 -13.79 13.80
CA GLN A 104 -4.04 -14.29 13.11
C GLN A 104 -2.77 -13.57 13.52
N ASN A 105 -2.93 -12.44 14.21
CA ASN A 105 -1.82 -11.68 14.80
C ASN A 105 -0.68 -11.41 13.79
N PRO A 106 -0.98 -10.73 12.68
CA PRO A 106 0.02 -10.48 11.64
C PRO A 106 1.09 -9.49 12.07
N THR A 107 2.26 -9.56 11.44
CA THR A 107 3.22 -8.47 11.49
C THR A 107 2.80 -7.45 10.44
N VAL A 108 2.60 -6.21 10.84
CA VAL A 108 2.15 -5.14 9.94
C VAL A 108 3.26 -4.13 9.75
N LEU A 109 3.70 -3.99 8.50
CA LEU A 109 4.66 -2.98 8.10
C LEU A 109 3.87 -1.86 7.42
N THR A 110 4.00 -0.62 7.92
CA THR A 110 3.35 0.53 7.28
C THR A 110 4.36 1.25 6.38
N HIS A 111 3.89 1.75 5.25
CA HIS A 111 4.75 2.43 4.29
C HIS A 111 3.94 3.43 3.48
N GLU A 112 4.54 4.58 3.17
CA GLU A 112 3.88 5.59 2.34
C GLU A 112 4.05 5.23 0.87
N ALA A 113 2.94 5.19 0.14
CA ALA A 113 2.93 4.78 -1.27
C ALA A 113 3.76 5.70 -2.18
N VAL A 114 3.99 6.96 -1.75
CA VAL A 114 4.80 7.92 -2.52
C VAL A 114 6.30 7.68 -2.43
N ARG A 115 6.73 6.68 -1.64
CA ARG A 115 8.15 6.38 -1.46
C ARG A 115 8.50 5.08 -2.17
N PRO A 116 8.81 5.12 -3.47
CA PRO A 116 9.03 3.90 -4.26
C PRO A 116 10.42 3.29 -4.09
N LEU A 117 11.40 4.05 -3.56
CA LEU A 117 12.77 3.58 -3.43
C LEU A 117 12.97 2.87 -2.11
N VAL A 118 12.38 1.69 -1.98
CA VAL A 118 12.54 0.85 -0.81
C VAL A 118 13.26 -0.43 -1.23
N SER A 119 14.39 -0.73 -0.57
CA SER A 119 15.17 -1.92 -0.90
C SER A 119 14.69 -3.13 -0.12
N ASP A 120 15.01 -4.32 -0.64
CA ASP A 120 14.73 -5.56 0.05
C ASP A 120 15.37 -5.59 1.44
N GLU A 121 16.57 -5.00 1.58
CA GLU A 121 17.26 -4.93 2.87
C GLU A 121 16.47 -4.12 3.89
N ILE A 122 15.93 -2.97 3.46
CA ILE A 122 15.13 -2.12 4.36
C ILE A 122 13.87 -2.87 4.78
N ILE A 123 13.22 -3.55 3.85
CA ILE A 123 12.02 -4.34 4.17
C ILE A 123 12.36 -5.44 5.18
N SER A 124 13.42 -6.18 4.94
CA SER A 124 13.87 -7.27 5.83
C SER A 124 14.18 -6.77 7.23
N LEU A 125 14.82 -5.59 7.34
CA LEU A 125 15.18 -5.03 8.64
C LEU A 125 13.97 -4.65 9.49
N ASN A 126 12.81 -4.42 8.87
CA ASN A 126 11.59 -4.02 9.56
C ASN A 126 10.65 -5.20 9.82
N LEU A 127 11.01 -6.37 9.40
CA LEU A 127 10.27 -7.58 9.67
C LEU A 127 10.91 -8.36 10.80
#